data_131a335a0b0bd6420e9f7a4206bf6308
#
_entry.id   131a335a0b0bd6420e9f7a4206bf6308
#
_cell.length_a   1.000
_cell.length_b   1.000
_cell.length_c   1.000
_cell.angle_alpha   90.00
_cell.angle_beta   90.00
_cell.angle_gamma   90.00
#
_symmetry.space_group_name_H-M   'P 1'
#
loop_
_entity.id
_entity.type
_entity.pdbx_description
1 polymer ?
#
loop_
_entity_poly.entity_id
_entity_poly.type
_entity_poly.pdbx_seq_one_letter_code
_entity_poly.pdbx_strand_id
1 'polypeptide(L)'
;DPDAGVFHKGEHKKCFAYEAHTACDKHNFILDVEVTAGNVHDSVAFDPLYDQLCEHYPEHKTIVADSAYKTPSICKRIFESGRVLSTAYKRPMIKKGGHEWWKYVYDEYYDCVICPEYKTLHYATTNKDGYREYKSRSYVCEHCPTRELCTSSAKFEKTVTRHVWADYVELAEDARHMTEYRDLYKL
;
A
#
# COMPACT_ATOMS: atom_id res chain seq x y z
N ASP A 1 -15.15 29.87 -4.26
CA ASP A 1 -14.04 29.57 -5.18
C ASP A 1 -14.34 28.24 -5.90
N PRO A 2 -14.48 28.24 -7.25
CA PRO A 2 -14.87 27.07 -8.02
C PRO A 2 -13.78 25.95 -8.03
N ASP A 3 -12.55 26.31 -7.73
CA ASP A 3 -11.41 25.39 -7.77
C ASP A 3 -11.16 24.71 -6.42
N ALA A 4 -11.83 25.15 -5.35
CA ALA A 4 -11.74 24.54 -4.04
C ALA A 4 -12.49 23.20 -3.99
N GLY A 5 -11.85 22.17 -3.46
CA GLY A 5 -12.46 20.85 -3.24
C GLY A 5 -13.11 20.70 -1.87
N VAL A 6 -14.02 19.75 -1.74
CA VAL A 6 -14.64 19.44 -0.45
C VAL A 6 -13.65 18.61 0.38
N PHE A 7 -13.00 19.27 1.33
CA PHE A 7 -12.16 18.61 2.33
C PHE A 7 -13.03 17.94 3.38
N HIS A 8 -12.71 16.70 3.72
CA HIS A 8 -13.42 15.90 4.70
C HIS A 8 -12.47 15.21 5.67
N LYS A 9 -12.52 15.57 6.95
CA LYS A 9 -11.74 14.94 8.01
C LYS A 9 -12.64 14.50 9.16
N GLY A 10 -12.80 13.19 9.29
CA GLY A 10 -13.73 12.62 10.28
C GLY A 10 -15.20 12.96 9.99
N GLU A 11 -16.08 12.73 10.96
CA GLU A 11 -17.52 12.94 10.80
C GLU A 11 -17.95 14.41 10.86
N HIS A 12 -17.13 15.28 11.45
CA HIS A 12 -17.55 16.62 11.87
C HIS A 12 -16.90 17.77 11.07
N LYS A 13 -15.89 17.50 10.26
CA LYS A 13 -15.19 18.57 9.54
C LYS A 13 -15.34 18.41 8.04
N LYS A 14 -16.23 19.24 7.46
CA LYS A 14 -16.42 19.38 6.02
C LYS A 14 -16.34 20.85 5.65
N CYS A 15 -15.47 21.20 4.73
CA CYS A 15 -15.33 22.56 4.22
C CYS A 15 -14.79 22.55 2.79
N PHE A 16 -15.02 23.61 2.05
CA PHE A 16 -14.28 23.85 0.82
C PHE A 16 -12.88 24.35 1.17
N ALA A 17 -11.86 23.67 0.68
CA ALA A 17 -10.48 23.97 1.01
C ALA A 17 -9.54 23.55 -0.11
N TYR A 18 -8.30 24.02 0.01
CA TYR A 18 -7.12 23.45 -0.66
C TYR A 18 -6.32 22.65 0.34
N GLU A 19 -5.53 21.68 -0.15
CA GLU A 19 -4.49 20.98 0.59
C GLU A 19 -3.13 21.36 0.05
N ALA A 20 -2.18 21.62 0.95
CA ALA A 20 -0.78 21.83 0.61
C ALA A 20 0.01 20.58 1.01
N HIS A 21 0.52 19.89 0.01
CA HIS A 21 1.43 18.75 0.18
C HIS A 21 2.85 19.29 0.17
N THR A 22 3.54 19.17 1.31
CA THR A 22 4.86 19.75 1.49
C THR A 22 5.92 18.68 1.60
N ALA A 23 7.02 18.85 0.87
CA ALA A 23 8.25 18.11 1.08
C ALA A 23 9.23 18.94 1.90
N CYS A 24 9.84 18.34 2.91
CA CYS A 24 10.84 18.99 3.73
C CYS A 24 12.08 18.10 3.94
N ASP A 25 13.20 18.72 4.27
CA ASP A 25 14.39 18.02 4.70
C ASP A 25 14.32 17.58 6.17
N LYS A 26 15.36 16.89 6.64
CA LYS A 26 15.47 16.43 8.03
C LYS A 26 15.53 17.55 9.08
N HIS A 27 15.66 18.80 8.68
CA HIS A 27 15.65 19.98 9.55
C HIS A 27 14.36 20.77 9.45
N ASN A 28 13.34 20.21 8.77
CA ASN A 28 12.03 20.83 8.51
C ASN A 28 12.09 22.08 7.61
N PHE A 29 13.14 22.25 6.79
CA PHE A 29 13.10 23.24 5.72
C PHE A 29 12.23 22.71 4.57
N ILE A 30 11.24 23.51 4.17
CA ILE A 30 10.39 23.20 3.03
C ILE A 30 11.24 23.26 1.76
N LEU A 31 11.27 22.16 1.02
CA LEU A 31 11.98 22.01 -0.24
C LEU A 31 11.06 22.31 -1.43
N ASP A 32 9.86 21.70 -1.42
CA ASP A 32 8.86 21.88 -2.46
C ASP A 32 7.45 21.79 -1.90
N VAL A 33 6.47 22.34 -2.63
CA VAL A 33 5.06 22.35 -2.25
C VAL A 33 4.19 22.10 -3.47
N GLU A 34 3.25 21.17 -3.36
CA GLU A 34 2.17 20.97 -4.33
C GLU A 34 0.84 21.34 -3.67
N VAL A 35 0.04 22.16 -4.35
CA VAL A 35 -1.27 22.60 -3.85
C VAL A 35 -2.38 22.00 -4.70
N THR A 36 -3.28 21.27 -4.07
CA THR A 36 -4.41 20.62 -4.72
C THR A 36 -5.73 21.04 -4.13
N ALA A 37 -6.83 20.79 -4.86
CA ALA A 37 -8.16 20.90 -4.27
C ALA A 37 -8.31 19.88 -3.12
N GLY A 38 -9.01 20.25 -2.03
CA GLY A 38 -9.07 19.47 -0.79
C GLY A 38 -9.78 18.10 -0.86
N ASN A 39 -10.27 17.72 -2.04
CA ASN A 39 -10.80 16.38 -2.32
C ASN A 39 -9.85 15.50 -3.14
N VAL A 40 -8.65 15.97 -3.45
CA VAL A 40 -7.61 15.20 -4.13
C VAL A 40 -6.91 14.33 -3.10
N HIS A 41 -6.79 13.04 -3.39
CA HIS A 41 -6.12 12.11 -2.48
C HIS A 41 -4.59 12.31 -2.52
N ASP A 42 -3.94 12.23 -1.37
CA ASP A 42 -2.48 12.42 -1.20
C ASP A 42 -1.64 11.64 -2.21
N SER A 43 -2.04 10.42 -2.55
CA SER A 43 -1.33 9.59 -3.53
C SER A 43 -1.35 10.15 -4.96
N VAL A 44 -2.29 11.05 -5.29
CA VAL A 44 -2.36 11.74 -6.59
C VAL A 44 -1.44 12.95 -6.60
N ALA A 45 -1.40 13.70 -5.49
CA ALA A 45 -0.51 14.85 -5.31
C ALA A 45 0.97 14.45 -5.20
N PHE A 46 1.23 13.18 -4.88
CA PHE A 46 2.60 12.67 -4.76
C PHE A 46 3.40 12.81 -6.05
N ASP A 47 2.82 12.47 -7.18
CA ASP A 47 3.55 12.39 -8.45
C ASP A 47 4.16 13.74 -8.88
N PRO A 48 3.41 14.85 -8.96
CA PRO A 48 3.98 16.15 -9.32
C PRO A 48 4.99 16.65 -8.28
N LEU A 49 4.72 16.46 -6.98
CA LEU A 49 5.66 16.86 -5.92
C LEU A 49 6.97 16.07 -6.01
N TYR A 50 6.89 14.77 -6.30
CA TYR A 50 8.07 13.92 -6.45
C TYR A 50 8.89 14.27 -7.68
N ASP A 51 8.24 14.68 -8.79
CA ASP A 51 8.94 15.18 -9.98
C ASP A 51 9.75 16.44 -9.68
N GLN A 52 9.15 17.42 -8.99
CA GLN A 52 9.83 18.64 -8.55
C GLN A 52 11.03 18.30 -7.65
N LEU A 53 10.86 17.39 -6.68
CA LEU A 53 11.97 16.95 -5.83
C LEU A 53 13.11 16.30 -6.62
N CYS A 54 12.78 15.48 -7.60
CA CYS A 54 13.79 14.83 -8.44
C CYS A 54 14.56 15.83 -9.31
N GLU A 55 13.90 16.89 -9.76
CA GLU A 55 14.51 17.96 -10.56
C GLU A 55 15.37 18.88 -9.72
N HIS A 56 14.85 19.36 -8.57
CA HIS A 56 15.54 20.35 -7.73
C HIS A 56 16.63 19.73 -6.84
N TYR A 57 16.44 18.48 -6.40
CA TYR A 57 17.30 17.79 -5.45
C TYR A 57 17.64 16.36 -5.93
N PRO A 58 18.32 16.18 -7.06
CA PRO A 58 18.55 14.87 -7.67
C PRO A 58 19.36 13.90 -6.79
N GLU A 59 20.13 14.40 -5.84
CA GLU A 59 20.98 13.62 -4.94
C GLU A 59 20.23 12.96 -3.78
N HIS A 60 18.93 13.27 -3.54
CA HIS A 60 18.21 12.66 -2.45
C HIS A 60 18.07 11.13 -2.66
N LYS A 61 18.22 10.37 -1.58
CA LYS A 61 18.26 8.90 -1.62
C LYS A 61 17.06 8.24 -0.98
N THR A 62 16.43 8.92 -0.03
CA THR A 62 15.35 8.34 0.76
C THR A 62 14.19 9.31 0.87
N ILE A 63 13.00 8.79 0.64
CA ILE A 63 11.74 9.48 0.90
C ILE A 63 11.17 8.91 2.20
N VAL A 64 10.87 9.78 3.14
CA VAL A 64 10.14 9.44 4.37
C VAL A 64 8.72 9.96 4.24
N ALA A 65 7.74 9.09 4.32
CA ALA A 65 6.34 9.45 4.14
C ALA A 65 5.44 8.65 5.09
N ASP A 66 4.21 9.12 5.28
CA ASP A 66 3.25 8.35 6.03
C ASP A 66 2.75 7.11 5.26
N SER A 67 2.00 6.26 5.93
CA SER A 67 1.53 5.01 5.35
C SER A 67 0.47 5.17 4.25
N ALA A 68 -0.09 6.37 4.05
CA ALA A 68 -1.03 6.65 2.96
C ALA A 68 -0.31 6.66 1.60
N TYR A 69 0.95 7.07 1.60
CA TYR A 69 1.81 7.07 0.40
C TYR A 69 2.36 5.69 0.03
N LYS A 70 2.21 4.66 0.88
CA LYS A 70 2.65 3.30 0.57
C LYS A 70 1.65 2.60 -0.35
N THR A 71 1.56 3.06 -1.57
CA THR A 71 0.78 2.42 -2.65
C THR A 71 1.71 1.67 -3.61
N PRO A 72 1.25 0.63 -4.31
CA PRO A 72 2.10 -0.10 -5.26
C PRO A 72 2.75 0.78 -6.33
N SER A 73 2.03 1.78 -6.85
CA SER A 73 2.52 2.72 -7.87
C SER A 73 3.63 3.62 -7.34
N ILE A 74 3.43 4.20 -6.15
CA ILE A 74 4.42 5.08 -5.50
C ILE A 74 5.67 4.27 -5.12
N CYS A 75 5.50 3.09 -4.52
CA CYS A 75 6.63 2.20 -4.21
C CYS A 75 7.43 1.88 -5.47
N LYS A 76 6.76 1.42 -6.53
CA LYS A 76 7.40 1.14 -7.81
C LYS A 76 8.21 2.33 -8.31
N ARG A 77 7.59 3.51 -8.38
CA ARG A 77 8.21 4.72 -8.90
C ARG A 77 9.48 5.10 -8.13
N ILE A 78 9.43 5.08 -6.80
CA ILE A 78 10.58 5.42 -5.94
C ILE A 78 11.72 4.40 -6.12
N PHE A 79 11.43 3.11 -6.03
CA PHE A 79 12.47 2.07 -6.12
C PHE A 79 13.07 1.97 -7.53
N GLU A 80 12.28 2.13 -8.60
CA GLU A 80 12.81 2.17 -9.97
C GLU A 80 13.70 3.39 -10.24
N SER A 81 13.52 4.48 -9.50
CA SER A 81 14.42 5.63 -9.56
C SER A 81 15.70 5.46 -8.75
N GLY A 82 15.94 4.27 -8.17
CA GLY A 82 17.12 3.95 -7.35
C GLY A 82 17.09 4.57 -5.95
N ARG A 83 15.92 4.96 -5.46
CA ARG A 83 15.69 5.54 -4.13
C ARG A 83 14.95 4.57 -3.23
N VAL A 84 14.87 4.89 -1.94
CA VAL A 84 14.20 4.06 -0.94
C VAL A 84 13.03 4.80 -0.31
N LEU A 85 11.90 4.12 -0.13
CA LEU A 85 10.75 4.61 0.61
C LEU A 85 10.77 4.07 2.04
N SER A 86 10.81 4.97 3.01
CA SER A 86 10.64 4.67 4.44
C SER A 86 9.25 5.12 4.90
N THR A 87 8.44 4.20 5.40
CA THR A 87 7.08 4.49 5.89
C THR A 87 6.79 3.82 7.22
N ALA A 88 5.78 4.33 7.94
CA ALA A 88 5.24 3.64 9.11
C ALA A 88 4.59 2.30 8.73
N TYR A 89 4.51 1.43 9.73
CA TYR A 89 3.73 0.21 9.60
C TYR A 89 2.24 0.52 9.49
N LYS A 90 1.60 -0.03 8.48
CA LYS A 90 0.15 -0.03 8.34
C LYS A 90 -0.38 -1.43 8.61
N ARG A 91 -1.14 -1.56 9.70
CA ARG A 91 -1.74 -2.85 10.04
C ARG A 91 -2.75 -3.27 8.96
N PRO A 92 -2.59 -4.44 8.35
CA PRO A 92 -3.57 -4.96 7.41
C PRO A 92 -4.92 -5.18 8.08
N MET A 93 -6.00 -4.88 7.36
CA MET A 93 -7.34 -5.19 7.82
C MET A 93 -7.61 -6.68 7.66
N ILE A 94 -7.97 -7.34 8.76
CA ILE A 94 -8.36 -8.76 8.79
C ILE A 94 -9.74 -8.89 9.43
N LYS A 95 -10.46 -9.94 9.08
CA LYS A 95 -11.70 -10.30 9.77
C LYS A 95 -11.39 -10.55 11.25
N LYS A 96 -12.20 -10.00 12.15
CA LYS A 96 -12.03 -10.23 13.61
C LYS A 96 -12.02 -11.73 13.91
N GLY A 97 -10.95 -12.22 14.53
CA GLY A 97 -10.73 -13.64 14.82
C GLY A 97 -10.37 -14.49 13.60
N GLY A 98 -10.16 -13.88 12.42
CA GLY A 98 -9.73 -14.59 11.23
C GLY A 98 -8.24 -14.87 11.19
N HIS A 99 -7.82 -15.66 10.21
CA HIS A 99 -6.39 -15.88 9.96
C HIS A 99 -5.69 -14.58 9.59
N GLU A 100 -4.51 -14.39 10.15
CA GLU A 100 -3.63 -13.27 9.82
C GLU A 100 -3.12 -13.39 8.38
N TRP A 101 -2.93 -12.25 7.72
CA TRP A 101 -2.56 -12.19 6.31
C TRP A 101 -1.24 -12.89 5.99
N TRP A 102 -0.24 -12.85 6.89
CA TRP A 102 1.07 -13.50 6.70
C TRP A 102 1.02 -15.02 6.75
N LYS A 103 -0.10 -15.62 7.16
CA LYS A 103 -0.33 -17.07 7.07
C LYS A 103 -0.67 -17.53 5.65
N TYR A 104 -0.94 -16.59 4.75
CA TYR A 104 -1.12 -16.85 3.33
C TYR A 104 0.20 -16.56 2.61
N VAL A 105 0.94 -17.60 2.27
CA VAL A 105 2.28 -17.50 1.70
C VAL A 105 2.18 -17.50 0.17
N TYR A 106 2.73 -16.49 -0.47
CA TYR A 106 2.86 -16.47 -1.93
C TYR A 106 4.08 -17.29 -2.34
N ASP A 107 3.89 -18.23 -3.24
CA ASP A 107 4.95 -19.01 -3.89
C ASP A 107 5.16 -18.43 -5.29
N GLU A 108 6.30 -17.77 -5.46
CA GLU A 108 6.67 -17.09 -6.70
C GLU A 108 6.95 -18.08 -7.84
N TYR A 109 7.56 -19.23 -7.51
CA TYR A 109 7.94 -20.22 -8.50
C TYR A 109 6.71 -20.89 -9.15
N TYR A 110 5.70 -21.22 -8.33
CA TYR A 110 4.47 -21.86 -8.82
C TYR A 110 3.35 -20.83 -9.11
N ASP A 111 3.58 -19.54 -8.88
CA ASP A 111 2.58 -18.49 -9.01
C ASP A 111 1.25 -18.84 -8.32
N CYS A 112 1.31 -19.16 -7.06
CA CYS A 112 0.16 -19.55 -6.27
C CYS A 112 0.27 -19.03 -4.82
N VAL A 113 -0.85 -19.07 -4.09
CA VAL A 113 -0.87 -18.74 -2.67
C VAL A 113 -1.16 -20.01 -1.86
N ILE A 114 -0.35 -20.27 -0.86
CA ILE A 114 -0.54 -21.39 0.10
C ILE A 114 -1.30 -20.85 1.31
N CYS A 115 -2.43 -21.48 1.65
CA CYS A 115 -3.25 -21.09 2.79
C CYS A 115 -2.73 -21.70 4.11
N PRO A 116 -3.22 -21.26 5.29
CA PRO A 116 -2.82 -21.82 6.59
C PRO A 116 -3.00 -23.34 6.75
N GLU A 117 -3.91 -23.94 5.97
CA GLU A 117 -4.15 -25.39 5.93
C GLU A 117 -3.36 -26.08 4.81
N TYR A 118 -2.28 -25.45 4.33
CA TYR A 118 -1.38 -25.97 3.29
C TYR A 118 -2.07 -26.36 1.98
N LYS A 119 -3.18 -25.66 1.64
CA LYS A 119 -3.86 -25.83 0.36
C LYS A 119 -3.52 -24.69 -0.58
N THR A 120 -3.43 -25.00 -1.86
CA THR A 120 -3.05 -24.03 -2.90
C THR A 120 -4.25 -23.27 -3.41
N LEU A 121 -4.13 -21.95 -3.45
CA LEU A 121 -4.99 -21.04 -4.19
C LEU A 121 -4.31 -20.72 -5.52
N HIS A 122 -4.98 -21.00 -6.62
CA HIS A 122 -4.43 -20.80 -7.96
C HIS A 122 -4.79 -19.43 -8.51
N TYR A 123 -3.93 -18.89 -9.36
CA TYR A 123 -4.24 -17.69 -10.12
C TYR A 123 -5.54 -17.88 -10.90
N ALA A 124 -6.44 -16.92 -10.83
CA ALA A 124 -7.72 -16.92 -11.51
C ALA A 124 -7.83 -15.79 -12.54
N THR A 125 -7.50 -14.58 -12.16
CA THR A 125 -7.58 -13.39 -13.01
C THR A 125 -6.79 -12.22 -12.42
N THR A 126 -6.58 -11.18 -13.22
CA THR A 126 -6.11 -9.87 -12.75
C THR A 126 -7.22 -8.86 -12.98
N ASN A 127 -7.61 -8.12 -11.94
CA ASN A 127 -8.64 -7.11 -12.07
C ASN A 127 -8.11 -5.83 -12.74
N LYS A 128 -9.00 -4.88 -13.04
CA LYS A 128 -8.65 -3.61 -13.70
C LYS A 128 -7.67 -2.73 -12.89
N ASP A 129 -7.60 -2.94 -11.59
CA ASP A 129 -6.76 -2.17 -10.67
C ASP A 129 -5.38 -2.83 -10.46
N GLY A 130 -5.05 -3.86 -11.26
CA GLY A 130 -3.76 -4.54 -11.24
C GLY A 130 -3.61 -5.60 -10.13
N TYR A 131 -4.69 -5.99 -9.44
CA TYR A 131 -4.63 -7.06 -8.44
C TYR A 131 -4.88 -8.41 -9.09
N ARG A 132 -3.90 -9.30 -8.96
CA ARG A 132 -3.99 -10.72 -9.27
C ARG A 132 -4.81 -11.41 -8.19
N GLU A 133 -5.83 -12.16 -8.57
CA GLU A 133 -6.70 -12.91 -7.68
C GLU A 133 -6.31 -14.38 -7.68
N TYR A 134 -6.02 -14.92 -6.51
CA TYR A 134 -5.75 -16.33 -6.29
C TYR A 134 -6.94 -16.95 -5.55
N LYS A 135 -7.52 -18.01 -6.11
CA LYS A 135 -8.75 -18.62 -5.58
C LYS A 135 -8.54 -20.09 -5.19
N SER A 136 -9.11 -20.45 -4.06
CA SER A 136 -9.24 -21.85 -3.66
C SER A 136 -10.33 -22.53 -4.49
N ARG A 137 -10.25 -23.86 -4.56
CA ARG A 137 -11.37 -24.67 -5.09
C ARG A 137 -12.41 -24.90 -4.00
N SER A 138 -13.71 -24.75 -4.35
CA SER A 138 -14.84 -24.83 -3.41
C SER A 138 -14.82 -26.13 -2.61
N TYR A 139 -14.64 -27.27 -3.29
CA TYR A 139 -14.65 -28.59 -2.63
C TYR A 139 -13.52 -28.78 -1.59
N VAL A 140 -12.42 -28.03 -1.73
CA VAL A 140 -11.31 -28.04 -0.76
C VAL A 140 -11.69 -27.28 0.50
N CYS A 141 -12.35 -26.14 0.36
CA CYS A 141 -12.72 -25.28 1.48
C CYS A 141 -14.06 -25.70 2.12
N GLU A 142 -14.92 -26.44 1.42
CA GLU A 142 -16.22 -26.93 1.95
C GLU A 142 -16.04 -27.75 3.22
N HIS A 143 -15.03 -28.62 3.25
CA HIS A 143 -14.69 -29.49 4.37
C HIS A 143 -13.49 -29.01 5.21
N CYS A 144 -13.07 -27.76 5.03
CA CYS A 144 -11.91 -27.22 5.74
C CYS A 144 -12.27 -26.96 7.23
N PRO A 145 -11.47 -27.46 8.18
CA PRO A 145 -11.74 -27.32 9.61
C PRO A 145 -11.67 -25.86 10.09
N THR A 146 -10.89 -25.02 9.43
CA THR A 146 -10.70 -23.60 9.79
C THR A 146 -11.42 -22.64 8.85
N ARG A 147 -12.38 -23.12 8.06
CA ARG A 147 -13.09 -22.31 7.07
C ARG A 147 -13.68 -21.03 7.63
N GLU A 148 -14.28 -21.07 8.81
CA GLU A 148 -14.93 -19.91 9.44
C GLU A 148 -13.95 -18.79 9.78
N LEU A 149 -12.68 -19.14 10.03
CA LEU A 149 -11.61 -18.18 10.25
C LEU A 149 -11.07 -17.58 8.93
N CYS A 150 -11.39 -18.24 7.81
CA CYS A 150 -10.81 -17.95 6.49
C CYS A 150 -11.77 -17.21 5.58
N THR A 151 -13.01 -17.71 5.39
CA THR A 151 -13.98 -17.15 4.44
C THR A 151 -15.41 -17.31 4.91
N SER A 152 -16.23 -16.33 4.57
CA SER A 152 -17.70 -16.37 4.74
C SER A 152 -18.43 -16.55 3.40
N SER A 153 -17.70 -16.92 2.33
CA SER A 153 -18.28 -17.13 1.00
C SER A 153 -19.29 -18.28 1.01
N ALA A 154 -20.49 -18.02 0.48
CA ALA A 154 -21.53 -19.06 0.29
C ALA A 154 -21.10 -20.15 -0.71
N LYS A 155 -20.11 -19.84 -1.57
CA LYS A 155 -19.51 -20.78 -2.53
C LYS A 155 -18.32 -21.56 -1.96
N PHE A 156 -18.01 -21.39 -0.67
CA PHE A 156 -16.87 -22.01 -0.01
C PHE A 156 -15.53 -21.69 -0.69
N GLU A 157 -15.38 -20.46 -1.20
CA GLU A 157 -14.16 -20.01 -1.87
C GLU A 157 -13.44 -18.96 -1.03
N LYS A 158 -12.12 -19.07 -0.96
CA LYS A 158 -11.22 -18.02 -0.46
C LYS A 158 -10.54 -17.36 -1.66
N THR A 159 -10.60 -16.04 -1.70
CA THR A 159 -9.79 -15.24 -2.61
C THR A 159 -8.73 -14.50 -1.81
N VAL A 160 -7.50 -14.54 -2.30
CA VAL A 160 -6.38 -13.71 -1.83
C VAL A 160 -5.91 -12.88 -3.03
N THR A 161 -5.67 -11.61 -2.81
CA THR A 161 -5.22 -10.70 -3.87
C THR A 161 -3.77 -10.27 -3.63
N ARG A 162 -3.00 -10.16 -4.72
CA ARG A 162 -1.64 -9.63 -4.74
C ARG A 162 -1.51 -8.68 -5.93
N HIS A 163 -1.08 -7.45 -5.69
CA HIS A 163 -0.89 -6.49 -6.76
C HIS A 163 0.29 -6.91 -7.65
N VAL A 164 0.25 -6.60 -8.96
CA VAL A 164 1.35 -6.91 -9.91
C VAL A 164 2.68 -6.24 -9.52
N TRP A 165 2.64 -5.18 -8.73
CA TRP A 165 3.81 -4.47 -8.16
C TRP A 165 3.96 -4.71 -6.64
N ALA A 166 3.48 -5.84 -6.12
CA ALA A 166 3.57 -6.15 -4.69
C ALA A 166 5.01 -6.22 -4.20
N ASP A 167 5.95 -6.65 -5.05
CA ASP A 167 7.37 -6.76 -4.71
C ASP A 167 7.95 -5.40 -4.28
N TYR A 168 7.55 -4.29 -4.92
CA TYR A 168 7.96 -2.95 -4.51
C TYR A 168 7.39 -2.54 -3.15
N VAL A 169 6.18 -3.00 -2.82
CA VAL A 169 5.58 -2.76 -1.49
C VAL A 169 6.33 -3.56 -0.42
N GLU A 170 6.76 -4.78 -0.75
CA GLU A 170 7.58 -5.61 0.11
C GLU A 170 8.95 -4.99 0.35
N LEU A 171 9.60 -4.42 -0.66
CA LEU A 171 10.84 -3.65 -0.48
C LEU A 171 10.68 -2.48 0.51
N ALA A 172 9.54 -1.79 0.49
CA ALA A 172 9.27 -0.74 1.47
C ALA A 172 9.03 -1.30 2.90
N GLU A 173 8.45 -2.50 3.02
CA GLU A 173 8.35 -3.19 4.31
C GLU A 173 9.73 -3.62 4.82
N ASP A 174 10.60 -4.15 3.97
CA ASP A 174 11.96 -4.55 4.32
C ASP A 174 12.79 -3.34 4.76
N ALA A 175 12.71 -2.22 4.05
CA ALA A 175 13.37 -0.96 4.43
C ALA A 175 12.97 -0.53 5.85
N ARG A 176 11.72 -0.68 6.25
CA ARG A 176 11.24 -0.37 7.61
C ARG A 176 11.95 -1.19 8.70
N HIS A 177 12.43 -2.39 8.39
CA HIS A 177 13.15 -3.25 9.33
C HIS A 177 14.65 -2.93 9.39
N MET A 178 15.19 -2.21 8.42
CA MET A 178 16.58 -1.75 8.43
C MET A 178 16.73 -0.54 9.35
N THR A 179 17.72 -0.59 10.25
CA THR A 179 17.94 0.46 11.28
C THR A 179 18.10 1.85 10.66
N GLU A 180 18.83 1.94 9.56
CA GLU A 180 19.08 3.16 8.81
C GLU A 180 17.78 3.90 8.45
N TYR A 181 16.83 3.21 7.82
CA TYR A 181 15.57 3.82 7.36
C TYR A 181 14.53 3.98 8.45
N ARG A 182 14.51 3.05 9.41
CA ARG A 182 13.64 3.13 10.58
C ARG A 182 13.94 4.36 11.44
N ASP A 183 15.21 4.71 11.58
CA ASP A 183 15.62 5.84 12.42
C ASP A 183 15.34 7.18 11.72
N LEU A 184 15.38 7.24 10.38
CA LEU A 184 14.92 8.40 9.62
C LEU A 184 13.43 8.70 9.82
N TYR A 185 12.60 7.68 9.99
CA TYR A 185 11.16 7.87 10.22
C TYR A 185 10.84 8.47 11.60
N LYS A 186 11.77 8.47 12.56
CA LYS A 186 11.59 9.01 13.89
C LYS A 186 11.96 10.50 14.01
N LEU A 187 12.58 11.06 13.00
CA LEU A 187 12.96 12.47 12.94
C LEU A 187 11.78 13.36 12.63
#